data_520d3a175f1f95267497a7f913847de4
#
_entry.id   520d3a175f1f95267497a7f913847de4
#
_cell.length_a   1.000
_cell.length_b   1.000
_cell.length_c   1.000
_cell.angle_alpha   90.00
_cell.angle_beta   90.00
_cell.angle_gamma   90.00
#
_symmetry.space_group_name_H-M   'P 1'
#
loop_
_entity.id
_entity.type
_entity.pdbx_description
1 polymer ?
#
loop_
_entity_poly.entity_id
_entity_poly.type
_entity_poly.pdbx_seq_one_letter_code
_entity_poly.pdbx_strand_id
1 'polypeptide(L)'
;QELNFKVADGKQPFLEAIRGQLQDLTDEKEPISEELLERLLLERRILVIVDRLSEMSEATQAAIRPEMPDFPVNALLVTSRLDEQLGGVTKTTMKPLRIAGNRLSSFMEGYLAQRGKRDLFTDEEFFKACIQLSRMVGDRNITVLLTKLYADQMVAAKEGATDSDLPDNIPELMLYYLNQLNRSVSGQKLSNSTLHEDAITLAWECLKSTFRPAAANRQAAIAALGGDSAESRLKYLEEKLRLIQTKGVGQEQISFSLDPVAEYLAGLHLVEMYDKDQSKWRSFLLKAGAMPGEPAAIKGFLLAVRDCYLAKIPGAKDTDFVPKELKQLGEGSGMAVAAP
;
A
#
# COMPACT_ATOMS: atom_id res chain seq x y z
N GLN A 1 11.71 7.64 5.01
CA GLN A 1 12.57 8.49 4.16
C GLN A 1 13.93 7.82 4.01
N GLU A 2 14.46 7.76 2.77
CA GLU A 2 15.83 7.27 2.50
C GLU A 2 16.87 8.13 3.21
N LEU A 3 17.95 7.50 3.66
CA LEU A 3 19.06 8.22 4.27
C LEU A 3 19.86 8.98 3.21
N ASN A 4 20.26 10.19 3.55
CA ASN A 4 21.19 10.94 2.73
C ASN A 4 22.63 10.61 3.16
N PHE A 5 23.34 9.85 2.34
CA PHE A 5 24.74 9.48 2.59
C PHE A 5 25.74 10.59 2.20
N LYS A 6 25.26 11.70 1.60
CA LYS A 6 26.09 12.88 1.31
C LYS A 6 26.05 13.87 2.49
N VAL A 7 26.35 13.39 3.68
CA VAL A 7 26.52 14.24 4.87
C VAL A 7 27.96 14.70 5.01
N ALA A 8 28.18 15.74 5.82
CA ALA A 8 29.55 16.25 6.07
C ALA A 8 30.43 15.16 6.71
N ASP A 9 31.74 15.21 6.43
CA ASP A 9 32.70 14.26 6.97
C ASP A 9 32.59 14.14 8.49
N GLY A 10 32.56 12.91 8.96
CA GLY A 10 32.42 12.56 10.39
C GLY A 10 30.99 12.52 10.93
N LYS A 11 29.98 12.82 10.12
CA LYS A 11 28.57 12.73 10.56
C LYS A 11 27.92 11.42 10.16
N GLN A 12 27.04 10.92 11.01
CA GLN A 12 26.27 9.70 10.78
C GLN A 12 24.97 10.04 10.02
N PRO A 13 24.73 9.46 8.82
CA PRO A 13 23.54 9.74 8.02
C PRO A 13 22.22 9.50 8.77
N PHE A 14 22.16 8.48 9.61
CA PHE A 14 20.97 8.15 10.38
C PHE A 14 20.68 9.19 11.47
N LEU A 15 21.70 9.66 12.19
CA LEU A 15 21.57 10.71 13.20
C LEU A 15 21.15 12.04 12.58
N GLU A 16 21.72 12.40 11.43
CA GLU A 16 21.34 13.62 10.69
C GLU A 16 19.88 13.55 10.19
N ALA A 17 19.43 12.39 9.74
CA ALA A 17 18.02 12.20 9.36
C ALA A 17 17.07 12.39 10.54
N ILE A 18 17.41 11.88 11.72
CA ILE A 18 16.61 12.07 12.94
C ILE A 18 16.61 13.55 13.33
N ARG A 19 17.75 14.21 13.26
CA ARG A 19 17.91 15.64 13.60
C ARG A 19 17.03 16.52 12.70
N GLY A 20 17.05 16.28 11.39
CA GLY A 20 16.22 17.00 10.44
C GLY A 20 14.72 16.79 10.70
N GLN A 21 14.29 15.55 10.97
CA GLN A 21 12.89 15.26 11.31
C GLN A 21 12.45 15.94 12.61
N LEU A 22 13.31 16.00 13.61
CA LEU A 22 13.02 16.71 14.86
C LEU A 22 12.86 18.20 14.65
N GLN A 23 13.75 18.80 13.86
CA GLN A 23 13.68 20.20 13.49
C GLN A 23 12.38 20.53 12.76
N ASP A 24 11.97 19.70 11.79
CA ASP A 24 10.70 19.83 11.07
C ASP A 24 9.48 19.72 11.99
N LEU A 25 9.52 18.83 13.00
CA LEU A 25 8.42 18.62 13.94
C LEU A 25 8.30 19.74 14.98
N THR A 26 9.38 20.37 15.36
CA THR A 26 9.40 21.43 16.38
C THR A 26 9.29 22.83 15.81
N ASP A 27 9.37 22.98 14.49
CA ASP A 27 9.41 24.26 13.77
C ASP A 27 10.52 25.22 14.28
N GLU A 28 11.61 24.63 14.80
CA GLU A 28 12.74 25.37 15.34
C GLU A 28 13.66 25.87 14.21
N LYS A 29 14.11 27.12 14.32
CA LYS A 29 14.99 27.73 13.32
C LYS A 29 16.41 27.18 13.39
N GLU A 30 16.86 26.78 14.57
CA GLU A 30 18.18 26.23 14.80
C GLU A 30 18.09 24.71 15.03
N PRO A 31 18.96 23.92 14.38
CA PRO A 31 18.98 22.48 14.61
C PRO A 31 19.42 22.18 16.03
N ILE A 32 18.83 21.18 16.66
CA ILE A 32 19.23 20.66 17.97
C ILE A 32 20.73 20.27 17.93
N SER A 33 21.45 20.53 19.01
CA SER A 33 22.85 20.12 19.11
C SER A 33 22.99 18.60 19.08
N GLU A 34 24.06 18.10 18.47
CA GLU A 34 24.33 16.68 18.32
C GLU A 34 24.41 15.98 19.69
N GLU A 35 25.13 16.58 20.64
CA GLU A 35 25.27 16.08 22.00
C GLU A 35 23.91 15.94 22.74
N LEU A 36 23.04 16.93 22.61
CA LEU A 36 21.69 16.84 23.21
C LEU A 36 20.85 15.78 22.54
N LEU A 37 20.89 15.68 21.21
CA LEU A 37 20.15 14.66 20.47
C LEU A 37 20.61 13.26 20.85
N GLU A 38 21.90 12.98 20.86
CA GLU A 38 22.44 11.68 21.27
C GLU A 38 22.01 11.30 22.67
N ARG A 39 22.08 12.24 23.61
CA ARG A 39 21.63 12.01 24.98
C ARG A 39 20.15 11.67 25.07
N LEU A 40 19.29 12.39 24.33
CA LEU A 40 17.87 12.11 24.29
C LEU A 40 17.55 10.73 23.69
N LEU A 41 18.28 10.31 22.66
CA LEU A 41 18.15 8.99 22.04
C LEU A 41 18.63 7.86 22.96
N LEU A 42 19.77 8.03 23.60
CA LEU A 42 20.34 7.06 24.55
C LEU A 42 19.47 6.90 25.81
N GLU A 43 18.91 7.99 26.33
CA GLU A 43 18.00 7.99 27.48
C GLU A 43 16.56 7.55 27.14
N ARG A 44 16.30 7.09 25.90
CA ARG A 44 14.96 6.66 25.40
C ARG A 44 13.89 7.75 25.51
N ARG A 45 14.29 9.02 25.42
CA ARG A 45 13.34 10.15 25.42
C ARG A 45 12.69 10.37 24.06
N ILE A 46 13.30 9.80 23.02
CA ILE A 46 12.81 9.84 21.64
C ILE A 46 12.61 8.40 21.17
N LEU A 47 11.42 8.09 20.69
CA LEU A 47 11.13 6.86 19.95
C LEU A 47 11.39 7.13 18.47
N VAL A 48 12.35 6.44 17.88
CA VAL A 48 12.62 6.49 16.45
C VAL A 48 11.78 5.43 15.75
N ILE A 49 11.01 5.83 14.74
CA ILE A 49 10.21 4.94 13.92
C ILE A 49 10.81 4.89 12.52
N VAL A 50 11.29 3.71 12.14
CA VAL A 50 11.73 3.40 10.77
C VAL A 50 10.60 2.66 10.08
N ASP A 51 9.88 3.38 9.22
CA ASP A 51 8.75 2.81 8.49
C ASP A 51 9.20 2.20 7.17
N ARG A 52 8.70 0.99 6.85
CA ARG A 52 8.92 0.28 5.58
C ARG A 52 10.40 -0.03 5.28
N LEU A 53 11.14 -0.53 6.24
CA LEU A 53 12.58 -0.81 6.09
C LEU A 53 12.88 -1.67 4.85
N SER A 54 12.11 -2.73 4.58
CA SER A 54 12.29 -3.62 3.41
C SER A 54 12.08 -2.94 2.05
N GLU A 55 11.53 -1.73 2.01
CA GLU A 55 11.29 -0.97 0.78
C GLU A 55 12.37 0.10 0.55
N MET A 56 13.29 0.28 1.50
CA MET A 56 14.39 1.22 1.42
C MET A 56 15.57 0.63 0.64
N SER A 57 16.49 1.50 0.22
CA SER A 57 17.72 1.08 -0.45
C SER A 57 18.57 0.16 0.45
N GLU A 58 19.35 -0.71 -0.15
CA GLU A 58 20.27 -1.59 0.59
C GLU A 58 21.24 -0.81 1.48
N ALA A 59 21.68 0.37 1.03
CA ALA A 59 22.53 1.25 1.82
C ALA A 59 21.83 1.76 3.08
N THR A 60 20.55 2.17 2.97
CA THR A 60 19.74 2.59 4.13
C THR A 60 19.48 1.42 5.07
N GLN A 61 19.12 0.24 4.55
CA GLN A 61 18.93 -0.96 5.37
C GLN A 61 20.21 -1.34 6.12
N ALA A 62 21.35 -1.28 5.43
CA ALA A 62 22.66 -1.58 6.02
C ALA A 62 23.11 -0.57 7.09
N ALA A 63 22.60 0.65 7.08
CA ALA A 63 22.91 1.67 8.09
C ALA A 63 22.10 1.49 9.40
N ILE A 64 21.02 0.70 9.38
CA ILE A 64 20.16 0.48 10.54
C ILE A 64 20.58 -0.83 11.22
N ARG A 65 21.62 -0.73 12.06
CA ARG A 65 22.26 -1.86 12.74
C ARG A 65 22.22 -1.67 14.25
N PRO A 66 21.08 -1.97 14.91
CA PRO A 66 20.96 -1.77 16.35
C PRO A 66 21.87 -2.66 17.22
N GLU A 67 22.53 -3.67 16.62
CA GLU A 67 23.52 -4.51 17.27
C GLU A 67 24.90 -3.83 17.45
N MET A 68 25.14 -2.76 16.71
CA MET A 68 26.44 -2.08 16.78
C MET A 68 26.53 -1.23 18.06
N PRO A 69 27.68 -1.25 18.76
CA PRO A 69 27.86 -0.52 20.04
C PRO A 69 27.69 0.99 19.91
N ASP A 70 27.96 1.53 18.73
CA ASP A 70 27.87 2.95 18.37
C ASP A 70 26.51 3.35 17.77
N PHE A 71 25.54 2.41 17.74
CA PHE A 71 24.20 2.73 17.25
C PHE A 71 23.49 3.72 18.18
N PRO A 72 23.07 4.89 17.69
CA PRO A 72 22.70 5.99 18.56
C PRO A 72 21.32 5.88 19.20
N VAL A 73 20.53 4.84 18.89
CA VAL A 73 19.11 4.79 19.26
C VAL A 73 18.79 3.60 20.16
N ASN A 74 18.28 3.89 21.37
CA ASN A 74 17.87 2.89 22.36
C ASN A 74 16.36 2.60 22.41
N ALA A 75 15.54 3.37 21.67
CA ALA A 75 14.11 3.13 21.48
C ALA A 75 13.77 3.18 20.01
N LEU A 76 13.70 2.00 19.37
CA LEU A 76 13.50 1.83 17.93
C LEU A 76 12.27 0.98 17.65
N LEU A 77 11.41 1.46 16.77
CA LEU A 77 10.34 0.69 16.15
C LEU A 77 10.62 0.58 14.65
N VAL A 78 10.62 -0.63 14.12
CA VAL A 78 10.80 -0.86 12.69
C VAL A 78 9.56 -1.52 12.13
N THR A 79 9.03 -1.00 11.02
CA THR A 79 8.03 -1.72 10.23
C THR A 79 8.67 -2.28 8.97
N SER A 80 8.30 -3.50 8.62
CA SER A 80 8.82 -4.19 7.44
C SER A 80 7.80 -5.19 6.90
N ARG A 81 7.81 -5.44 5.60
CA ARG A 81 7.06 -6.54 4.98
C ARG A 81 7.78 -7.89 5.12
N LEU A 82 9.09 -7.84 5.37
CA LEU A 82 9.93 -9.00 5.56
C LEU A 82 10.28 -9.18 7.04
N ASP A 83 10.70 -10.37 7.40
CA ASP A 83 11.18 -10.67 8.76
C ASP A 83 12.64 -10.21 8.87
N GLU A 84 12.83 -8.99 9.36
CA GLU A 84 14.14 -8.36 9.45
C GLU A 84 14.99 -8.96 10.55
N GLN A 85 16.23 -9.27 10.25
CA GLN A 85 17.16 -9.86 11.21
C GLN A 85 17.75 -8.85 12.20
N LEU A 86 17.75 -7.56 11.94
CA LEU A 86 18.24 -6.46 12.80
C LEU A 86 19.43 -6.83 13.74
N GLY A 87 20.27 -7.78 13.31
CA GLY A 87 21.36 -8.33 14.11
C GLY A 87 20.91 -9.20 15.30
N GLY A 88 21.80 -9.34 16.28
CA GLY A 88 21.59 -10.16 17.46
C GLY A 88 20.86 -9.48 18.62
N VAL A 89 20.22 -8.32 18.41
CA VAL A 89 19.54 -7.58 19.49
C VAL A 89 18.25 -8.25 19.94
N THR A 90 17.95 -8.13 21.22
CA THR A 90 16.66 -8.55 21.77
C THR A 90 15.57 -7.68 21.18
N LYS A 91 14.64 -8.29 20.45
CA LYS A 91 13.50 -7.61 19.82
C LYS A 91 12.18 -8.30 20.12
N THR A 92 11.12 -7.52 20.15
CA THR A 92 9.74 -8.05 20.13
C THR A 92 9.17 -7.88 18.75
N THR A 93 8.77 -8.97 18.12
CA THR A 93 8.12 -8.95 16.81
C THR A 93 6.61 -8.98 16.97
N MET A 94 5.93 -7.95 16.48
CA MET A 94 4.46 -7.89 16.41
C MET A 94 4.02 -8.11 14.98
N LYS A 95 3.24 -9.17 14.75
CA LYS A 95 2.60 -9.41 13.44
C LYS A 95 1.13 -9.02 13.56
N PRO A 96 0.62 -8.07 12.74
CA PRO A 96 -0.80 -7.72 12.74
C PRO A 96 -1.64 -8.98 12.51
N LEU A 97 -2.60 -9.21 13.38
CA LEU A 97 -3.54 -10.31 13.20
C LEU A 97 -4.46 -10.00 12.02
N ARG A 98 -4.62 -10.99 11.15
CA ARG A 98 -5.65 -10.98 10.12
C ARG A 98 -6.98 -11.45 10.75
N ILE A 99 -8.09 -10.99 10.20
CA ILE A 99 -9.40 -11.38 10.70
C ILE A 99 -9.69 -12.81 10.21
N ALA A 100 -9.75 -13.76 11.14
CA ALA A 100 -10.22 -15.10 10.82
C ALA A 100 -11.70 -15.04 10.44
N GLY A 101 -12.15 -15.89 9.50
CA GLY A 101 -13.51 -15.87 8.99
C GLY A 101 -14.59 -15.95 10.09
N ASN A 102 -14.34 -16.72 11.16
CA ASN A 102 -15.22 -16.84 12.33
C ASN A 102 -15.23 -15.57 13.23
N ARG A 103 -14.37 -14.60 13.01
CA ARG A 103 -14.32 -13.33 13.75
C ARG A 103 -14.73 -12.13 12.91
N LEU A 104 -15.03 -12.34 11.63
CA LEU A 104 -15.38 -11.26 10.71
C LEU A 104 -16.62 -10.50 11.18
N SER A 105 -17.69 -11.22 11.51
CA SER A 105 -18.94 -10.61 11.97
C SER A 105 -18.74 -9.80 13.25
N SER A 106 -18.04 -10.35 14.25
CA SER A 106 -17.74 -9.62 15.49
C SER A 106 -16.89 -8.37 15.25
N PHE A 107 -15.93 -8.43 14.33
CA PHE A 107 -15.13 -7.25 13.98
C PHE A 107 -15.96 -6.19 13.27
N MET A 108 -16.76 -6.58 12.26
CA MET A 108 -17.62 -5.64 11.53
C MET A 108 -18.69 -5.04 12.44
N GLU A 109 -19.28 -5.83 13.31
CA GLU A 109 -20.27 -5.37 14.31
C GLU A 109 -19.66 -4.32 15.23
N GLY A 110 -18.49 -4.60 15.83
CA GLY A 110 -17.77 -3.65 16.68
C GLY A 110 -17.39 -2.37 15.94
N TYR A 111 -16.94 -2.47 14.69
CA TYR A 111 -16.59 -1.32 13.86
C TYR A 111 -17.80 -0.43 13.55
N LEU A 112 -18.92 -1.03 13.12
CA LEU A 112 -20.16 -0.30 12.83
C LEU A 112 -20.79 0.30 14.11
N ALA A 113 -20.77 -0.43 15.23
CA ALA A 113 -21.26 0.04 16.52
C ALA A 113 -20.44 1.25 17.03
N GLN A 114 -19.11 1.20 16.93
CA GLN A 114 -18.23 2.31 17.30
C GLN A 114 -18.55 3.59 16.51
N ARG A 115 -19.02 3.45 15.26
CA ARG A 115 -19.44 4.57 14.41
C ARG A 115 -20.91 4.96 14.56
N GLY A 116 -21.66 4.29 15.42
CA GLY A 116 -23.12 4.50 15.59
C GLY A 116 -23.93 4.14 14.35
N LYS A 117 -23.45 3.15 13.56
CA LYS A 117 -24.05 2.77 12.28
C LYS A 117 -24.57 1.34 12.25
N ARG A 118 -24.41 0.56 13.34
CA ARG A 118 -24.86 -0.83 13.38
C ARG A 118 -26.39 -0.97 13.19
N ASP A 119 -27.15 -0.05 13.78
CA ASP A 119 -28.61 -0.06 13.75
C ASP A 119 -29.23 0.27 12.38
N LEU A 120 -28.42 0.68 11.41
CA LEU A 120 -28.85 0.86 10.03
C LEU A 120 -29.19 -0.49 9.35
N PHE A 121 -28.74 -1.62 9.92
CA PHE A 121 -28.83 -2.94 9.32
C PHE A 121 -29.60 -3.89 10.20
N THR A 122 -30.52 -4.64 9.61
CA THR A 122 -31.08 -5.84 10.24
C THR A 122 -29.99 -6.92 10.38
N ASP A 123 -30.17 -7.88 11.25
CA ASP A 123 -29.23 -8.99 11.42
C ASP A 123 -29.07 -9.79 10.12
N GLU A 124 -30.16 -10.00 9.37
CA GLU A 124 -30.12 -10.71 8.08
C GLU A 124 -29.24 -9.97 7.06
N GLU A 125 -29.44 -8.66 6.89
CA GLU A 125 -28.64 -7.84 5.98
C GLU A 125 -27.16 -7.81 6.39
N PHE A 126 -26.91 -7.69 7.68
CA PHE A 126 -25.56 -7.68 8.23
C PHE A 126 -24.82 -9.00 7.97
N PHE A 127 -25.45 -10.15 8.31
CA PHE A 127 -24.83 -11.45 8.07
C PHE A 127 -24.69 -11.78 6.58
N LYS A 128 -25.63 -11.37 5.74
CA LYS A 128 -25.52 -11.50 4.28
C LYS A 128 -24.28 -10.75 3.75
N ALA A 129 -24.05 -9.54 4.22
CA ALA A 129 -22.88 -8.74 3.85
C ALA A 129 -21.57 -9.39 4.35
N CYS A 130 -21.53 -9.92 5.57
CA CYS A 130 -20.37 -10.68 6.06
C CYS A 130 -20.05 -11.89 5.19
N ILE A 131 -21.07 -12.64 4.77
CA ILE A 131 -20.91 -13.80 3.87
C ILE A 131 -20.40 -13.35 2.51
N GLN A 132 -20.90 -12.24 1.96
CA GLN A 132 -20.47 -11.71 0.69
C GLN A 132 -18.99 -11.30 0.73
N LEU A 133 -18.56 -10.55 1.76
CA LEU A 133 -17.15 -10.20 1.94
C LEU A 133 -16.27 -11.45 2.10
N SER A 134 -16.71 -12.44 2.87
CA SER A 134 -15.98 -13.70 3.03
C SER A 134 -15.81 -14.43 1.70
N ARG A 135 -16.85 -14.50 0.87
CA ARG A 135 -16.79 -15.10 -0.48
C ARG A 135 -15.86 -14.33 -1.41
N MET A 136 -15.91 -12.99 -1.38
CA MET A 136 -15.06 -12.11 -2.18
C MET A 136 -13.57 -12.33 -1.89
N VAL A 137 -13.20 -12.52 -0.62
CA VAL A 137 -11.84 -12.76 -0.19
C VAL A 137 -11.40 -14.22 -0.41
N GLY A 138 -12.35 -15.16 -0.40
CA GLY A 138 -12.11 -16.60 -0.54
C GLY A 138 -11.32 -17.17 0.64
N ASP A 139 -10.40 -18.10 0.36
CA ASP A 139 -9.59 -18.79 1.39
C ASP A 139 -8.51 -17.89 2.03
N ARG A 140 -8.38 -16.65 1.56
CA ARG A 140 -7.39 -15.70 2.09
C ARG A 140 -7.85 -15.11 3.40
N ASN A 141 -6.89 -14.76 4.23
CA ASN A 141 -7.18 -14.02 5.45
C ASN A 141 -7.68 -12.60 5.13
N ILE A 142 -8.77 -12.22 5.75
CA ILE A 142 -9.39 -10.91 5.58
C ILE A 142 -8.55 -9.85 6.31
N THR A 143 -8.20 -8.77 5.63
CA THR A 143 -7.50 -7.65 6.25
C THR A 143 -8.46 -6.68 6.92
N VAL A 144 -8.00 -6.00 7.97
CA VAL A 144 -8.75 -4.93 8.63
C VAL A 144 -9.15 -3.84 7.64
N LEU A 145 -8.26 -3.49 6.70
CA LEU A 145 -8.54 -2.49 5.67
C LEU A 145 -9.73 -2.88 4.81
N LEU A 146 -9.71 -4.09 4.22
CA LEU A 146 -10.81 -4.56 3.37
C LEU A 146 -12.14 -4.59 4.12
N THR A 147 -12.12 -5.05 5.38
CA THR A 147 -13.33 -5.08 6.21
C THR A 147 -13.88 -3.68 6.47
N LYS A 148 -13.02 -2.71 6.78
CA LYS A 148 -13.43 -1.32 6.97
C LYS A 148 -13.99 -0.71 5.69
N LEU A 149 -13.29 -0.86 4.56
CA LEU A 149 -13.76 -0.33 3.28
C LEU A 149 -15.12 -0.91 2.89
N TYR A 150 -15.31 -2.21 3.10
CA TYR A 150 -16.58 -2.87 2.81
C TYR A 150 -17.71 -2.40 3.74
N ALA A 151 -17.44 -2.29 5.05
CA ALA A 151 -18.40 -1.77 6.02
C ALA A 151 -18.80 -0.31 5.72
N ASP A 152 -17.85 0.52 5.31
CA ASP A 152 -18.12 1.91 4.90
C ASP A 152 -18.99 1.97 3.64
N GLN A 153 -18.81 1.05 2.68
CA GLN A 153 -19.70 0.93 1.53
C GLN A 153 -21.11 0.48 1.92
N MET A 154 -21.23 -0.47 2.84
CA MET A 154 -22.55 -0.86 3.37
C MET A 154 -23.30 0.36 3.95
N VAL A 155 -22.61 1.18 4.74
CA VAL A 155 -23.20 2.40 5.30
C VAL A 155 -23.60 3.38 4.19
N ALA A 156 -22.71 3.63 3.24
CA ALA A 156 -22.97 4.53 2.13
C ALA A 156 -24.17 4.10 1.28
N ALA A 157 -24.33 2.80 1.03
CA ALA A 157 -25.48 2.24 0.32
C ALA A 157 -26.78 2.46 1.11
N LYS A 158 -26.78 2.21 2.41
CA LYS A 158 -27.96 2.42 3.28
C LYS A 158 -28.36 3.88 3.42
N GLU A 159 -27.41 4.78 3.43
CA GLU A 159 -27.66 6.24 3.52
C GLU A 159 -28.04 6.85 2.16
N GLY A 160 -28.20 6.03 1.12
CA GLY A 160 -28.58 6.50 -0.22
C GLY A 160 -27.47 7.30 -0.90
N ALA A 161 -26.24 7.17 -0.41
CA ALA A 161 -25.09 7.86 -0.97
C ALA A 161 -24.55 7.16 -2.25
N THR A 162 -25.00 5.96 -2.57
CA THR A 162 -24.69 5.25 -3.80
C THR A 162 -25.94 4.61 -4.38
N ASP A 163 -26.10 4.68 -5.72
CA ASP A 163 -27.18 4.00 -6.44
C ASP A 163 -26.81 2.55 -6.81
N SER A 164 -25.66 2.08 -6.37
CA SER A 164 -25.09 0.78 -6.74
C SER A 164 -25.17 -0.22 -5.59
N ASP A 165 -25.37 -1.48 -5.95
CA ASP A 165 -25.25 -2.62 -5.06
C ASP A 165 -23.86 -2.70 -4.41
N LEU A 166 -23.75 -3.51 -3.36
CA LEU A 166 -22.44 -3.77 -2.74
C LEU A 166 -21.50 -4.44 -3.74
N PRO A 167 -20.18 -4.14 -3.71
CA PRO A 167 -19.23 -4.72 -4.65
C PRO A 167 -19.15 -6.24 -4.51
N ASP A 168 -19.03 -6.93 -5.63
CA ASP A 168 -18.94 -8.39 -5.70
C ASP A 168 -17.49 -8.90 -5.70
N ASN A 169 -16.53 -7.99 -5.91
CA ASN A 169 -15.10 -8.31 -5.96
C ASN A 169 -14.24 -7.18 -5.38
N ILE A 170 -12.99 -7.50 -5.03
CA ILE A 170 -12.10 -6.54 -4.38
C ILE A 170 -11.70 -5.38 -5.32
N PRO A 171 -11.40 -5.58 -6.61
CA PRO A 171 -11.16 -4.47 -7.53
C PRO A 171 -12.28 -3.43 -7.56
N GLU A 172 -13.54 -3.86 -7.60
CA GLU A 172 -14.69 -2.95 -7.49
C GLU A 172 -14.72 -2.21 -6.15
N LEU A 173 -14.45 -2.92 -5.06
CA LEU A 173 -14.37 -2.29 -3.73
C LEU A 173 -13.33 -1.16 -3.71
N MET A 174 -12.19 -1.32 -4.38
CA MET A 174 -11.17 -0.26 -4.48
C MET A 174 -11.66 0.94 -5.31
N LEU A 175 -12.35 0.71 -6.42
CA LEU A 175 -12.94 1.78 -7.23
C LEU A 175 -14.06 2.51 -6.48
N TYR A 176 -14.91 1.80 -5.74
CA TYR A 176 -15.92 2.43 -4.88
C TYR A 176 -15.29 3.27 -3.77
N TYR A 177 -14.18 2.82 -3.19
CA TYR A 177 -13.44 3.63 -2.23
C TYR A 177 -12.98 4.96 -2.84
N LEU A 178 -12.45 4.96 -4.07
CA LEU A 178 -12.10 6.19 -4.78
C LEU A 178 -13.33 7.10 -4.98
N ASN A 179 -14.45 6.53 -5.39
CA ASN A 179 -15.69 7.27 -5.57
C ASN A 179 -16.17 7.91 -4.26
N GLN A 180 -16.02 7.21 -3.13
CA GLN A 180 -16.38 7.71 -1.81
C GLN A 180 -15.48 8.88 -1.40
N LEU A 181 -14.17 8.78 -1.59
CA LEU A 181 -13.24 9.87 -1.37
C LEU A 181 -13.63 11.10 -2.21
N ASN A 182 -13.86 10.90 -3.50
CA ASN A 182 -14.25 11.97 -4.43
C ASN A 182 -15.56 12.64 -4.02
N ARG A 183 -16.53 11.85 -3.55
CA ARG A 183 -17.83 12.37 -3.08
C ARG A 183 -17.69 13.27 -1.87
N SER A 184 -16.77 12.97 -0.95
CA SER A 184 -16.54 13.73 0.27
C SER A 184 -15.89 15.10 0.04
N VAL A 185 -15.32 15.35 -1.15
CA VAL A 185 -14.68 16.63 -1.49
C VAL A 185 -15.73 17.72 -1.70
N SER A 186 -15.49 18.89 -1.12
CA SER A 186 -16.29 20.11 -1.35
C SER A 186 -15.77 20.88 -2.57
N GLY A 187 -16.66 21.47 -3.37
CA GLY A 187 -16.31 22.27 -4.54
C GLY A 187 -16.20 21.45 -5.83
N GLN A 188 -15.33 21.88 -6.73
CA GLN A 188 -15.15 21.24 -8.02
C GLN A 188 -14.50 19.86 -7.87
N LYS A 189 -15.10 18.84 -8.50
CA LYS A 189 -14.66 17.44 -8.44
C LYS A 189 -14.25 16.95 -9.83
N LEU A 190 -13.34 15.98 -9.84
CA LEU A 190 -13.11 15.18 -11.04
C LEU A 190 -14.32 14.26 -11.27
N SER A 191 -14.55 13.88 -12.54
CA SER A 191 -15.47 12.78 -12.81
C SER A 191 -14.89 11.47 -12.23
N ASN A 192 -15.76 10.55 -11.84
CA ASN A 192 -15.27 9.24 -11.32
C ASN A 192 -14.47 8.49 -12.39
N SER A 193 -14.81 8.61 -13.68
CA SER A 193 -14.06 7.99 -14.79
C SER A 193 -12.62 8.54 -14.82
N THR A 194 -12.47 9.87 -14.89
CA THR A 194 -11.15 10.51 -14.88
C THR A 194 -10.35 10.16 -13.61
N LEU A 195 -11.02 10.14 -12.45
CA LEU A 195 -10.37 9.75 -11.21
C LEU A 195 -9.83 8.31 -11.26
N HIS A 196 -10.63 7.37 -11.78
CA HIS A 196 -10.21 5.97 -11.91
C HIS A 196 -9.03 5.83 -12.87
N GLU A 197 -9.11 6.44 -14.05
CA GLU A 197 -8.05 6.42 -15.07
C GLU A 197 -6.73 6.99 -14.52
N ASP A 198 -6.80 8.15 -13.87
CA ASP A 198 -5.63 8.80 -13.26
C ASP A 198 -5.03 7.95 -12.14
N ALA A 199 -5.86 7.44 -11.23
CA ALA A 199 -5.40 6.63 -10.11
C ALA A 199 -4.79 5.29 -10.57
N ILE A 200 -5.37 4.65 -11.57
CA ILE A 200 -4.87 3.42 -12.20
C ILE A 200 -3.50 3.68 -12.85
N THR A 201 -3.37 4.77 -13.61
CA THR A 201 -2.12 5.18 -14.26
C THR A 201 -1.02 5.46 -13.23
N LEU A 202 -1.31 6.26 -12.21
CA LEU A 202 -0.34 6.59 -11.15
C LEU A 202 0.07 5.38 -10.33
N ALA A 203 -0.86 4.46 -10.05
CA ALA A 203 -0.53 3.23 -9.35
C ALA A 203 0.47 2.39 -10.14
N TRP A 204 0.28 2.28 -11.45
CA TRP A 204 1.24 1.60 -12.31
C TRP A 204 2.61 2.30 -12.32
N GLU A 205 2.66 3.63 -12.40
CA GLU A 205 3.91 4.37 -12.29
C GLU A 205 4.66 4.06 -10.99
N CYS A 206 3.96 3.90 -9.88
CA CYS A 206 4.55 3.56 -8.59
C CYS A 206 4.99 2.09 -8.46
N LEU A 207 4.46 1.16 -9.27
CA LEU A 207 4.76 -0.27 -9.15
C LEU A 207 5.60 -0.86 -10.29
N LYS A 208 5.60 -0.25 -11.49
CA LYS A 208 6.15 -0.86 -12.72
C LYS A 208 7.62 -1.27 -12.67
N SER A 209 8.42 -0.64 -11.82
CA SER A 209 9.86 -0.91 -11.71
C SER A 209 10.18 -2.08 -10.77
N THR A 210 9.43 -2.22 -9.68
CA THR A 210 9.73 -3.16 -8.60
C THR A 210 8.60 -4.14 -8.32
N PHE A 211 7.43 -3.96 -8.93
CA PHE A 211 6.17 -4.65 -8.62
C PHE A 211 5.78 -4.59 -7.13
N ARG A 212 6.33 -3.60 -6.43
CA ARG A 212 5.99 -3.23 -5.06
C ARG A 212 5.56 -1.78 -5.03
N PRO A 213 4.61 -1.40 -4.15
CA PRO A 213 4.32 0.01 -3.93
C PRO A 213 5.58 0.76 -3.51
N ALA A 214 6.04 1.63 -4.38
CA ALA A 214 7.25 2.42 -4.20
C ALA A 214 6.97 3.88 -4.56
N ALA A 215 7.95 4.75 -4.35
CA ALA A 215 7.84 6.12 -4.81
C ALA A 215 8.18 6.21 -6.31
N ALA A 216 7.37 6.94 -7.07
CA ALA A 216 7.61 7.27 -8.47
C ALA A 216 8.08 8.73 -8.60
N ASN A 217 8.83 9.03 -9.67
CA ASN A 217 9.19 10.40 -9.97
C ASN A 217 7.95 11.23 -10.33
N ARG A 218 7.78 12.41 -9.72
CA ARG A 218 6.62 13.29 -9.91
C ARG A 218 6.45 13.74 -11.36
N GLN A 219 7.54 14.08 -12.03
CA GLN A 219 7.50 14.53 -13.43
C GLN A 219 7.10 13.37 -14.37
N ALA A 220 7.60 12.16 -14.12
CA ALA A 220 7.20 10.98 -14.86
C ALA A 220 5.70 10.67 -14.66
N ALA A 221 5.20 10.82 -13.44
CA ALA A 221 3.79 10.66 -13.12
C ALA A 221 2.90 11.69 -13.84
N ILE A 222 3.29 12.96 -13.86
CA ILE A 222 2.58 14.01 -14.61
C ILE A 222 2.59 13.69 -16.11
N ALA A 223 3.73 13.27 -16.64
CA ALA A 223 3.83 12.89 -18.06
C ALA A 223 2.93 11.68 -18.41
N ALA A 224 2.84 10.69 -17.50
CA ALA A 224 1.98 9.53 -17.67
C ALA A 224 0.48 9.89 -17.65
N LEU A 225 0.06 10.83 -16.82
CA LEU A 225 -1.31 11.35 -16.80
C LEU A 225 -1.68 12.05 -18.11
N GLY A 226 -0.75 12.75 -18.72
CA GLY A 226 -0.94 13.46 -19.98
C GLY A 226 -1.97 14.59 -19.95
N GLY A 227 -1.94 15.43 -20.99
CA GLY A 227 -2.83 16.59 -21.14
C GLY A 227 -2.45 17.80 -20.27
N ASP A 228 -2.98 18.96 -20.63
CA ASP A 228 -2.63 20.25 -19.99
C ASP A 228 -3.01 20.35 -18.52
N SER A 229 -3.98 19.56 -18.07
CA SER A 229 -4.48 19.54 -16.67
C SER A 229 -3.82 18.48 -15.78
N ALA A 230 -2.80 17.72 -16.26
CA ALA A 230 -2.20 16.61 -15.56
C ALA A 230 -1.69 16.99 -14.14
N GLU A 231 -0.99 18.13 -14.03
CA GLU A 231 -0.50 18.62 -12.75
C GLU A 231 -1.63 18.98 -11.79
N SER A 232 -2.70 19.61 -12.29
CA SER A 232 -3.87 19.97 -11.46
C SER A 232 -4.61 18.73 -10.98
N ARG A 233 -4.71 17.68 -11.83
CA ARG A 233 -5.30 16.39 -11.46
C ARG A 233 -4.45 15.65 -10.44
N LEU A 234 -3.12 15.64 -10.61
CA LEU A 234 -2.20 15.08 -9.61
C LEU A 234 -2.39 15.77 -8.24
N LYS A 235 -2.42 17.11 -8.24
CA LYS A 235 -2.66 17.92 -7.04
C LYS A 235 -4.01 17.62 -6.40
N TYR A 236 -5.04 17.35 -7.19
CA TYR A 236 -6.34 16.95 -6.68
C TYR A 236 -6.29 15.61 -5.91
N LEU A 237 -5.59 14.60 -6.47
CA LEU A 237 -5.42 13.32 -5.80
C LEU A 237 -4.58 13.44 -4.52
N GLU A 238 -3.65 14.36 -4.50
CA GLU A 238 -2.76 14.63 -3.35
C GLU A 238 -3.47 15.42 -2.24
N GLU A 239 -3.94 16.62 -2.54
CA GLU A 239 -4.41 17.58 -1.55
C GLU A 239 -5.87 17.33 -1.13
N LYS A 240 -6.74 16.96 -2.08
CA LYS A 240 -8.18 16.79 -1.83
C LYS A 240 -8.52 15.38 -1.40
N LEU A 241 -8.00 14.37 -2.10
CA LEU A 241 -8.30 12.98 -1.82
C LEU A 241 -7.31 12.36 -0.84
N ARG A 242 -6.12 12.91 -0.70
CA ARG A 242 -5.01 12.34 0.09
C ARG A 242 -4.72 10.87 -0.30
N LEU A 243 -4.98 10.55 -1.56
CA LEU A 243 -4.77 9.22 -2.11
C LEU A 243 -3.28 8.95 -2.32
N ILE A 244 -2.55 10.01 -2.68
CA ILE A 244 -1.11 10.01 -2.86
C ILE A 244 -0.45 11.02 -1.93
N GLN A 245 0.84 10.85 -1.70
CA GLN A 245 1.67 11.72 -0.88
C GLN A 245 2.93 12.08 -1.64
N THR A 246 3.31 13.35 -1.61
CA THR A 246 4.60 13.78 -2.13
C THR A 246 5.70 13.54 -1.09
N LYS A 247 6.86 13.11 -1.54
CA LYS A 247 8.03 12.77 -0.73
C LYS A 247 9.31 13.37 -1.36
N GLY A 248 10.36 13.44 -0.54
CA GLY A 248 11.67 13.99 -0.93
C GLY A 248 11.81 15.47 -0.62
N VAL A 249 13.06 15.93 -0.45
CA VAL A 249 13.40 17.32 -0.08
C VAL A 249 12.92 18.33 -1.13
N GLY A 250 12.94 17.93 -2.41
CA GLY A 250 12.46 18.74 -3.55
C GLY A 250 11.03 18.40 -3.99
N GLN A 251 10.28 17.61 -3.21
CA GLN A 251 8.93 17.14 -3.58
C GLN A 251 8.89 16.44 -4.96
N GLU A 252 9.97 15.76 -5.31
CA GLU A 252 10.17 15.15 -6.62
C GLU A 252 9.60 13.73 -6.75
N GLN A 253 9.12 13.16 -5.65
CA GLN A 253 8.58 11.80 -5.63
C GLN A 253 7.15 11.76 -5.11
N ILE A 254 6.36 10.84 -5.64
CA ILE A 254 5.01 10.55 -5.17
C ILE A 254 4.88 9.08 -4.76
N SER A 255 4.02 8.79 -3.80
CA SER A 255 3.66 7.42 -3.43
C SER A 255 2.20 7.36 -3.00
N PHE A 256 1.57 6.20 -3.12
CA PHE A 256 0.24 5.98 -2.58
C PHE A 256 0.24 5.96 -1.06
N SER A 257 -0.85 6.46 -0.46
CA SER A 257 -1.06 6.44 0.99
C SER A 257 -1.36 5.03 1.51
N LEU A 258 -2.00 4.19 0.67
CA LEU A 258 -2.40 2.82 1.01
C LEU A 258 -1.88 1.84 -0.06
N ASP A 259 -0.94 0.99 0.32
CA ASP A 259 -0.32 0.02 -0.56
C ASP A 259 -1.31 -0.94 -1.23
N PRO A 260 -2.30 -1.54 -0.52
CA PRO A 260 -3.26 -2.42 -1.18
C PRO A 260 -4.08 -1.72 -2.27
N VAL A 261 -4.39 -0.43 -2.10
CA VAL A 261 -5.10 0.35 -3.14
C VAL A 261 -4.21 0.47 -4.38
N ALA A 262 -2.93 0.82 -4.19
CA ALA A 262 -1.97 0.90 -5.30
C ALA A 262 -1.81 -0.45 -6.02
N GLU A 263 -1.72 -1.55 -5.27
CA GLU A 263 -1.57 -2.91 -5.82
C GLU A 263 -2.77 -3.29 -6.71
N TYR A 264 -3.99 -3.06 -6.25
CA TYR A 264 -5.20 -3.38 -7.04
C TYR A 264 -5.36 -2.46 -8.25
N LEU A 265 -5.10 -1.16 -8.11
CA LEU A 265 -5.18 -0.22 -9.24
C LEU A 265 -4.12 -0.52 -10.30
N ALA A 266 -2.89 -0.84 -9.90
CA ALA A 266 -1.86 -1.28 -10.84
C ALA A 266 -2.20 -2.64 -11.48
N GLY A 267 -2.87 -3.53 -10.75
CA GLY A 267 -3.41 -4.78 -11.28
C GLY A 267 -4.46 -4.54 -12.36
N LEU A 268 -5.38 -3.59 -12.16
CA LEU A 268 -6.34 -3.17 -13.18
C LEU A 268 -5.64 -2.64 -14.43
N HIS A 269 -4.59 -1.81 -14.28
CA HIS A 269 -3.80 -1.32 -15.41
C HIS A 269 -3.21 -2.46 -16.24
N LEU A 270 -2.60 -3.46 -15.59
CA LEU A 270 -2.04 -4.61 -16.30
C LEU A 270 -3.09 -5.41 -17.06
N VAL A 271 -4.25 -5.63 -16.45
CA VAL A 271 -5.34 -6.38 -17.09
C VAL A 271 -5.87 -5.61 -18.30
N GLU A 272 -6.01 -4.30 -18.23
CA GLU A 272 -6.40 -3.47 -19.37
C GLU A 272 -5.37 -3.50 -20.51
N MET A 273 -4.06 -3.45 -20.15
CA MET A 273 -2.97 -3.48 -21.14
C MET A 273 -2.78 -4.85 -21.80
N TYR A 274 -2.99 -5.93 -21.07
CA TYR A 274 -2.66 -7.27 -21.54
C TYR A 274 -3.88 -8.06 -21.99
N ASP A 275 -5.06 -7.74 -21.47
CA ASP A 275 -6.31 -8.46 -21.76
C ASP A 275 -6.10 -9.98 -21.75
N LYS A 276 -6.41 -10.68 -22.85
CA LYS A 276 -6.23 -12.13 -23.02
C LYS A 276 -4.91 -12.52 -23.69
N ASP A 277 -3.99 -11.59 -23.90
CA ASP A 277 -2.72 -11.82 -24.57
C ASP A 277 -1.77 -12.66 -23.68
N GLN A 278 -1.76 -13.96 -23.92
CA GLN A 278 -0.92 -14.90 -23.16
C GLN A 278 0.58 -14.60 -23.32
N SER A 279 1.03 -14.01 -24.40
CA SER A 279 2.46 -13.70 -24.61
C SER A 279 2.91 -12.60 -23.65
N LYS A 280 2.10 -11.53 -23.51
CA LYS A 280 2.36 -10.47 -22.56
C LYS A 280 2.33 -10.98 -21.13
N TRP A 281 1.35 -11.82 -20.79
CA TRP A 281 1.26 -12.43 -19.46
C TRP A 281 2.47 -13.33 -19.13
N ARG A 282 2.94 -14.15 -20.07
CA ARG A 282 4.16 -14.94 -19.88
C ARG A 282 5.38 -14.06 -19.62
N SER A 283 5.54 -12.99 -20.40
CA SER A 283 6.64 -12.03 -20.21
C SER A 283 6.57 -11.36 -18.83
N PHE A 284 5.37 -10.96 -18.39
CA PHE A 284 5.17 -10.40 -17.05
C PHE A 284 5.54 -11.40 -15.95
N LEU A 285 5.05 -12.65 -16.04
CA LEU A 285 5.29 -13.69 -15.03
C LEU A 285 6.79 -14.02 -14.91
N LEU A 286 7.50 -14.11 -16.05
CA LEU A 286 8.96 -14.30 -16.06
C LEU A 286 9.67 -13.13 -15.37
N LYS A 287 9.29 -11.89 -15.69
CA LYS A 287 9.86 -10.70 -15.06
C LYS A 287 9.56 -10.68 -13.56
N ALA A 288 8.33 -10.99 -13.17
CA ALA A 288 7.91 -11.02 -11.79
C ALA A 288 8.70 -12.08 -10.98
N GLY A 289 8.91 -13.29 -11.53
CA GLY A 289 9.69 -14.34 -10.89
C GLY A 289 11.20 -14.08 -10.80
N ALA A 290 11.71 -13.09 -11.54
CA ALA A 290 13.11 -12.69 -11.51
C ALA A 290 13.39 -11.47 -10.61
N MET A 291 12.36 -10.92 -9.95
CA MET A 291 12.54 -9.73 -9.10
C MET A 291 13.27 -10.08 -7.80
N PRO A 292 14.12 -9.19 -7.25
CA PRO A 292 14.80 -9.43 -5.98
C PRO A 292 13.83 -9.62 -4.81
N GLY A 293 14.05 -10.65 -3.99
CA GLY A 293 13.21 -10.99 -2.83
C GLY A 293 11.91 -11.73 -3.17
N GLU A 294 11.83 -12.28 -4.39
CA GLU A 294 10.71 -13.07 -4.88
C GLU A 294 10.49 -14.39 -4.10
N PRO A 295 9.25 -14.87 -4.02
CA PRO A 295 7.97 -14.23 -4.38
C PRO A 295 7.35 -13.42 -3.23
N ALA A 296 7.92 -13.52 -2.03
CA ALA A 296 7.33 -12.96 -0.81
C ALA A 296 7.15 -11.43 -0.88
N ALA A 297 8.11 -10.75 -1.50
CA ALA A 297 8.14 -9.29 -1.58
C ALA A 297 7.02 -8.67 -2.44
N ILE A 298 6.53 -9.40 -3.47
CA ILE A 298 5.48 -8.92 -4.39
C ILE A 298 4.18 -9.70 -4.30
N LYS A 299 4.05 -10.57 -3.32
CA LYS A 299 2.87 -11.44 -3.15
C LYS A 299 1.55 -10.67 -3.15
N GLY A 300 1.50 -9.51 -2.49
CA GLY A 300 0.31 -8.65 -2.45
C GLY A 300 -0.12 -8.23 -3.85
N PHE A 301 0.82 -7.75 -4.65
CA PHE A 301 0.57 -7.33 -6.02
C PHE A 301 0.16 -8.50 -6.93
N LEU A 302 0.81 -9.66 -6.85
CA LEU A 302 0.43 -10.83 -7.65
C LEU A 302 -1.01 -11.28 -7.37
N LEU A 303 -1.42 -11.26 -6.11
CA LEU A 303 -2.80 -11.56 -5.71
C LEU A 303 -3.78 -10.50 -6.22
N ALA A 304 -3.41 -9.22 -6.16
CA ALA A 304 -4.23 -8.14 -6.70
C ALA A 304 -4.41 -8.27 -8.22
N VAL A 305 -3.35 -8.56 -8.97
CA VAL A 305 -3.41 -8.82 -10.43
C VAL A 305 -4.33 -9.99 -10.74
N ARG A 306 -4.22 -11.10 -9.98
CA ARG A 306 -5.11 -12.27 -10.14
C ARG A 306 -6.58 -11.89 -9.95
N ASP A 307 -6.90 -11.18 -8.88
CA ASP A 307 -8.28 -10.74 -8.62
C ASP A 307 -8.81 -9.80 -9.69
N CYS A 308 -7.97 -8.88 -10.17
CA CYS A 308 -8.32 -7.99 -11.27
C CYS A 308 -8.59 -8.77 -12.57
N TYR A 309 -7.77 -9.79 -12.87
CA TYR A 309 -7.98 -10.64 -14.04
C TYR A 309 -9.32 -11.39 -13.96
N LEU A 310 -9.60 -12.02 -12.83
CA LEU A 310 -10.86 -12.75 -12.60
C LEU A 310 -12.09 -11.83 -12.65
N ALA A 311 -11.97 -10.60 -12.17
CA ALA A 311 -13.07 -9.63 -12.17
C ALA A 311 -13.33 -9.01 -13.54
N LYS A 312 -12.28 -8.77 -14.35
CA LYS A 312 -12.39 -8.00 -15.60
C LYS A 312 -12.47 -8.85 -16.86
N ILE A 313 -11.87 -10.05 -16.86
CA ILE A 313 -11.88 -10.91 -18.05
C ILE A 313 -13.13 -11.78 -18.05
N PRO A 314 -14.05 -11.60 -19.01
CA PRO A 314 -15.29 -12.36 -19.06
C PRO A 314 -15.05 -13.87 -19.16
N GLY A 315 -15.64 -14.62 -18.22
CA GLY A 315 -15.55 -16.07 -18.16
C GLY A 315 -14.24 -16.62 -17.60
N ALA A 316 -13.35 -15.76 -17.09
CA ALA A 316 -12.12 -16.19 -16.45
C ALA A 316 -12.39 -17.08 -15.22
N LYS A 317 -11.55 -18.08 -15.04
CA LYS A 317 -11.61 -19.04 -13.93
C LYS A 317 -10.26 -19.15 -13.24
N ASP A 318 -10.25 -19.52 -11.97
CA ASP A 318 -9.04 -19.80 -11.20
C ASP A 318 -8.12 -20.86 -11.82
N THR A 319 -8.69 -21.75 -12.63
CA THR A 319 -7.96 -22.81 -13.33
C THR A 319 -7.29 -22.35 -14.62
N ASP A 320 -7.60 -21.16 -15.10
CA ASP A 320 -7.00 -20.61 -16.30
C ASP A 320 -5.51 -20.32 -16.08
N PHE A 321 -4.75 -20.28 -17.18
CA PHE A 321 -3.29 -20.11 -17.13
C PHE A 321 -2.87 -18.92 -16.25
N VAL A 322 -3.38 -17.72 -16.49
CA VAL A 322 -2.94 -16.51 -15.80
C VAL A 322 -3.24 -16.54 -14.29
N PRO A 323 -4.48 -16.76 -13.82
CA PRO A 323 -4.78 -16.84 -12.40
C PRO A 323 -4.03 -17.95 -11.69
N LYS A 324 -3.86 -19.12 -12.34
CA LYS A 324 -3.14 -20.26 -11.79
C LYS A 324 -1.65 -19.95 -11.57
N GLU A 325 -0.97 -19.41 -12.57
CA GLU A 325 0.45 -19.06 -12.48
C GLU A 325 0.69 -17.93 -11.46
N LEU A 326 -0.16 -16.90 -11.43
CA LEU A 326 -0.09 -15.83 -10.43
C LEU A 326 -0.23 -16.37 -9.00
N LYS A 327 -1.11 -17.33 -8.79
CA LYS A 327 -1.29 -17.99 -7.49
C LYS A 327 -0.06 -18.80 -7.11
N GLN A 328 0.46 -19.63 -8.02
CA GLN A 328 1.64 -20.46 -7.79
C GLN A 328 2.87 -19.62 -7.47
N LEU A 329 3.09 -18.56 -8.24
CA LEU A 329 4.20 -17.64 -8.01
C LEU A 329 4.07 -16.96 -6.64
N GLY A 330 2.87 -16.49 -6.26
CA GLY A 330 2.61 -15.86 -4.96
C GLY A 330 2.69 -16.80 -3.75
N GLU A 331 2.58 -18.12 -3.96
CA GLU A 331 2.73 -19.15 -2.91
C GLU A 331 4.17 -19.67 -2.76
N GLY A 332 5.10 -19.21 -3.60
CA GLY A 332 6.50 -19.64 -3.56
C GLY A 332 6.75 -21.04 -4.13
N SER A 333 5.76 -21.63 -4.78
CA SER A 333 5.90 -22.87 -5.52
C SER A 333 6.56 -22.53 -6.84
N GLY A 334 7.90 -22.62 -6.89
CA GLY A 334 8.72 -22.17 -8.01
C GLY A 334 8.20 -22.64 -9.36
N MET A 335 8.13 -21.71 -10.31
CA MET A 335 7.85 -22.04 -11.71
C MET A 335 8.87 -23.05 -12.23
N ALA A 336 8.43 -24.27 -12.45
CA ALA A 336 9.03 -25.11 -13.48
C ALA A 336 8.57 -24.54 -14.84
N VAL A 337 9.10 -23.38 -15.23
CA VAL A 337 8.95 -22.91 -16.61
C VAL A 337 9.76 -23.87 -17.47
N ALA A 338 9.08 -24.83 -18.07
CA ALA A 338 9.65 -25.58 -19.19
C ALA A 338 10.07 -24.56 -20.24
N ALA A 339 11.36 -24.41 -20.45
CA ALA A 339 11.90 -23.66 -21.56
C ALA A 339 11.35 -24.27 -22.86
N PRO A 340 11.15 -23.45 -23.90
CA PRO A 340 10.62 -23.89 -25.18
C PRO A 340 11.45 -24.94 -25.88
#